data_6411a9303d12c6991207d910c83c6da6
#
_entry.id   6411a9303d12c6991207d910c83c6da6
#
_cell.length_a   1.000
_cell.length_b   1.000
_cell.length_c   1.000
_cell.angle_alpha   90.00
_cell.angle_beta   90.00
_cell.angle_gamma   90.00
#
_symmetry.space_group_name_H-M   'P 1'
#
loop_
_entity.id
_entity.type
_entity.pdbx_description
1 polymer ?
#
loop_
_entity_poly.entity_id
_entity_poly.type
_entity_poly.pdbx_seq_one_letter_code
_entity_poly.pdbx_strand_id
1 'polypeptide(L)'
;NHYSNGNNTRHGIFSLFTGLPGNYWTGSLSSGTPGILLIALQKRGYEIGIFAGAPLNMPEFHKSIFAGISNLPIYPRGKGAVDSDAFAVEDFEKWQSSLKPGSRFFSFIFFDSVHAYSFPKESKYEVFKPYWGSINHMELNNSFDPAPYLARYKNSVRYADNLIQKVLDYLEEKHLLDETIVVIS
;
A
#
# COMPACT_ATOMS: atom_id res chain seq x y z
N ASN A 1 12.90 15.11 5.62
CA ASN A 1 13.27 13.69 5.60
C ASN A 1 12.31 12.92 6.48
N HIS A 2 11.79 11.81 5.98
CA HIS A 2 10.93 10.89 6.73
C HIS A 2 11.68 9.58 6.96
N TYR A 3 11.66 9.08 8.19
CA TYR A 3 12.24 7.80 8.56
C TYR A 3 11.15 6.91 9.12
N SER A 4 11.09 5.66 8.66
CA SER A 4 10.18 4.67 9.22
C SER A 4 10.59 4.32 10.65
N ASN A 5 9.62 4.19 11.54
CA ASN A 5 9.81 3.69 12.90
C ASN A 5 9.96 2.16 13.00
N GLY A 6 10.10 1.49 11.86
CA GLY A 6 10.31 0.06 11.80
C GLY A 6 10.99 -0.38 10.51
N ASN A 7 11.72 -1.48 10.58
CA ASN A 7 12.45 -2.07 9.46
C ASN A 7 11.66 -3.18 8.74
N ASN A 8 10.37 -3.29 9.02
CA ASN A 8 9.46 -4.23 8.38
C ASN A 8 8.06 -3.62 8.26
N THR A 9 7.24 -4.19 7.40
CA THR A 9 5.87 -3.75 7.07
C THR A 9 5.00 -3.62 8.32
N ARG A 10 5.05 -4.61 9.24
CA ARG A 10 4.27 -4.63 10.47
C ARG A 10 4.50 -3.37 11.32
N HIS A 11 5.75 -3.10 11.63
CA HIS A 11 6.12 -1.99 12.51
C HIS A 11 5.99 -0.64 11.82
N GLY A 12 6.35 -0.55 10.54
CA GLY A 12 6.24 0.69 9.76
C GLY A 12 4.78 1.16 9.64
N ILE A 13 3.89 0.29 9.18
CA ILE A 13 2.46 0.61 9.04
C ILE A 13 1.82 0.84 10.42
N PHE A 14 2.15 0.02 11.43
CA PHE A 14 1.66 0.23 12.79
C PHE A 14 1.99 1.65 13.28
N SER A 15 3.25 2.06 13.14
CA SER A 15 3.70 3.38 13.58
C SER A 15 3.03 4.52 12.81
N LEU A 16 2.77 4.32 11.51
CA LEU A 16 2.07 5.30 10.67
C LEU A 16 0.66 5.61 11.20
N PHE A 17 -0.07 4.58 11.64
CA PHE A 17 -1.45 4.71 12.11
C PHE A 17 -1.60 5.02 13.61
N THR A 18 -0.55 4.79 14.40
CA THR A 18 -0.62 4.96 15.86
C THR A 18 0.29 6.07 16.40
N GLY A 19 1.33 6.46 15.67
CA GLY A 19 2.41 7.32 16.16
C GLY A 19 3.34 6.62 17.18
N LEU A 20 3.13 5.33 17.46
CA LEU A 20 3.91 4.57 18.43
C LEU A 20 5.02 3.77 17.76
N PRO A 21 6.15 3.53 18.45
CA PRO A 21 7.17 2.60 17.99
C PRO A 21 6.65 1.18 17.81
N GLY A 22 7.22 0.44 16.84
CA GLY A 22 6.74 -0.88 16.44
C GLY A 22 6.72 -1.95 17.55
N ASN A 23 7.50 -1.79 18.61
CA ASN A 23 7.51 -2.70 19.77
C ASN A 23 6.19 -2.74 20.55
N TYR A 24 5.30 -1.74 20.38
CA TYR A 24 3.96 -1.73 20.97
C TYR A 24 2.93 -2.56 20.16
N TRP A 25 3.32 -3.10 19.02
CA TRP A 25 2.45 -3.92 18.16
C TRP A 25 1.69 -5.03 18.90
N THR A 26 2.42 -5.84 19.70
CA THR A 26 1.82 -6.98 20.40
C THR A 26 0.72 -6.56 21.37
N GLY A 27 0.92 -5.45 22.07
CA GLY A 27 -0.10 -4.88 22.96
C GLY A 27 -1.35 -4.43 22.20
N SER A 28 -1.17 -3.72 21.09
CA SER A 28 -2.26 -3.29 20.21
C SER A 28 -3.04 -4.47 19.63
N LEU A 29 -2.32 -5.49 19.14
CA LEU A 29 -2.93 -6.72 18.61
C LEU A 29 -3.74 -7.45 19.68
N SER A 30 -3.18 -7.61 20.88
CA SER A 30 -3.84 -8.32 22.00
C SER A 30 -5.11 -7.60 22.49
N SER A 31 -5.11 -6.26 22.45
CA SER A 31 -6.26 -5.45 22.86
C SER A 31 -7.27 -5.20 21.75
N GLY A 32 -6.93 -5.52 20.48
CA GLY A 32 -7.76 -5.18 19.32
C GLY A 32 -7.95 -3.66 19.14
N THR A 33 -6.96 -2.86 19.57
CA THR A 33 -7.08 -1.41 19.57
C THR A 33 -6.82 -0.86 18.15
N PRO A 34 -7.80 -0.15 17.54
CA PRO A 34 -7.60 0.49 16.23
C PRO A 34 -6.53 1.58 16.27
N GLY A 35 -5.97 1.90 15.10
CA GLY A 35 -5.04 3.01 14.96
C GLY A 35 -5.68 4.34 15.36
N ILE A 36 -5.00 5.13 16.20
CA ILE A 36 -5.52 6.41 16.71
C ILE A 36 -5.86 7.39 15.58
N LEU A 37 -5.12 7.34 14.48
CA LEU A 37 -5.39 8.16 13.29
C LEU A 37 -6.81 7.87 12.77
N LEU A 38 -7.17 6.60 12.59
CA LEU A 38 -8.48 6.22 12.07
C LEU A 38 -9.60 6.60 13.04
N ILE A 39 -9.41 6.37 14.34
CA ILE A 39 -10.36 6.81 15.37
C ILE A 39 -10.59 8.33 15.31
N ALA A 40 -9.52 9.10 15.17
CA ALA A 40 -9.60 10.55 15.10
C ALA A 40 -10.32 11.06 13.86
N LEU A 41 -10.08 10.40 12.70
CA LEU A 41 -10.73 10.74 11.44
C LEU A 41 -12.21 10.36 11.46
N GLN A 42 -12.57 9.17 11.94
CA GLN A 42 -13.98 8.73 12.08
C GLN A 42 -14.76 9.68 13.00
N LYS A 43 -14.20 10.09 14.14
CA LYS A 43 -14.82 11.08 15.03
C LYS A 43 -15.05 12.44 14.38
N ARG A 44 -14.30 12.76 13.33
CA ARG A 44 -14.48 13.98 12.52
C ARG A 44 -15.36 13.79 11.30
N GLY A 45 -15.99 12.60 11.15
CA GLY A 45 -16.90 12.31 10.07
C GLY A 45 -16.21 12.06 8.73
N TYR A 46 -14.98 11.54 8.74
CA TYR A 46 -14.32 11.07 7.52
C TYR A 46 -14.82 9.68 7.16
N GLU A 47 -15.11 9.47 5.89
CA GLU A 47 -15.27 8.14 5.31
C GLU A 47 -13.89 7.49 5.18
N ILE A 48 -13.76 6.21 5.56
CA ILE A 48 -12.47 5.51 5.59
C ILE A 48 -12.45 4.40 4.54
N GLY A 49 -11.50 4.46 3.61
CA GLY A 49 -11.23 3.44 2.62
C GLY A 49 -9.84 2.83 2.80
N ILE A 50 -9.75 1.50 2.84
CA ILE A 50 -8.48 0.75 2.90
C ILE A 50 -8.42 -0.17 1.69
N PHE A 51 -7.42 0.00 0.85
CA PHE A 51 -7.23 -0.73 -0.41
C PHE A 51 -5.83 -1.34 -0.42
N ALA A 52 -5.72 -2.65 -0.49
CA ALA A 52 -4.44 -3.33 -0.35
C ALA A 52 -4.21 -4.35 -1.46
N GLY A 53 -3.02 -4.34 -2.02
CA GLY A 53 -2.50 -5.37 -2.93
C GLY A 53 -1.99 -6.62 -2.21
N ALA A 54 -1.83 -6.55 -0.88
CA ALA A 54 -1.44 -7.68 -0.04
C ALA A 54 -2.52 -8.02 1.00
N PRO A 55 -2.58 -9.28 1.47
CA PRO A 55 -3.50 -9.68 2.53
C PRO A 55 -3.27 -8.90 3.83
N LEU A 56 -4.34 -8.45 4.48
CA LEU A 56 -4.30 -7.70 5.74
C LEU A 56 -4.41 -8.59 7.00
N ASN A 57 -4.37 -9.91 6.82
CA ASN A 57 -4.36 -10.86 7.93
C ASN A 57 -2.95 -11.29 8.35
N MET A 58 -1.93 -10.94 7.55
CA MET A 58 -0.53 -11.28 7.87
C MET A 58 0.42 -10.20 7.30
N PRO A 59 0.83 -9.24 8.14
CA PRO A 59 0.53 -9.06 9.58
C PRO A 59 -0.96 -8.81 9.87
N GLU A 60 -1.38 -9.11 11.10
CA GLU A 60 -2.79 -9.09 11.52
C GLU A 60 -3.36 -7.67 11.65
N PHE A 61 -3.24 -6.86 10.59
CA PHE A 61 -3.71 -5.47 10.55
C PHE A 61 -5.22 -5.36 10.77
N HIS A 62 -6.00 -6.34 10.29
CA HIS A 62 -7.44 -6.42 10.48
C HIS A 62 -7.87 -6.59 11.96
N LYS A 63 -6.99 -7.09 12.82
CA LYS A 63 -7.22 -7.27 14.26
C LYS A 63 -6.55 -6.20 15.13
N SER A 64 -5.82 -5.30 14.53
CA SER A 64 -5.08 -4.24 15.20
C SER A 64 -5.45 -2.88 14.61
N ILE A 65 -4.57 -2.24 13.87
CA ILE A 65 -4.75 -0.86 13.38
C ILE A 65 -6.02 -0.62 12.56
N PHE A 66 -6.52 -1.64 11.84
CA PHE A 66 -7.76 -1.57 11.05
C PHE A 66 -8.94 -2.25 11.75
N ALA A 67 -8.80 -2.64 13.02
CA ALA A 67 -9.92 -3.16 13.80
C ALA A 67 -11.05 -2.13 13.84
N GLY A 68 -12.28 -2.58 13.63
CA GLY A 68 -13.46 -1.70 13.62
C GLY A 68 -13.72 -0.98 12.28
N ILE A 69 -12.91 -1.20 11.24
CA ILE A 69 -13.25 -0.75 9.89
C ILE A 69 -14.30 -1.70 9.30
N SER A 70 -15.47 -1.18 9.01
CA SER A 70 -16.56 -1.95 8.39
C SER A 70 -16.20 -2.35 6.97
N ASN A 71 -16.51 -3.60 6.59
CA ASN A 71 -16.28 -4.15 5.24
C ASN A 71 -14.81 -4.08 4.77
N LEU A 72 -13.87 -4.18 5.71
CA LEU A 72 -12.44 -4.22 5.39
C LEU A 72 -12.14 -5.40 4.43
N PRO A 73 -11.60 -5.17 3.23
CA PRO A 73 -11.19 -6.25 2.34
C PRO A 73 -9.89 -6.89 2.84
N ILE A 74 -10.02 -7.97 3.63
CA ILE A 74 -8.86 -8.64 4.25
C ILE A 74 -7.96 -9.30 3.21
N TYR A 75 -8.54 -9.81 2.14
CA TYR A 75 -7.83 -10.42 1.03
C TYR A 75 -7.98 -9.58 -0.23
N PRO A 76 -6.87 -9.30 -0.94
CA PRO A 76 -6.93 -8.57 -2.19
C PRO A 76 -7.64 -9.38 -3.28
N ARG A 77 -8.20 -8.68 -4.25
CA ARG A 77 -8.61 -9.28 -5.52
C ARG A 77 -7.37 -9.54 -6.39
N GLY A 78 -7.52 -10.43 -7.38
CA GLY A 78 -6.48 -10.67 -8.39
C GLY A 78 -5.61 -11.88 -8.11
N LYS A 79 -4.70 -12.14 -9.05
CA LYS A 79 -3.74 -13.23 -9.01
C LYS A 79 -2.31 -12.68 -8.94
N GLY A 80 -1.80 -12.57 -7.72
CA GLY A 80 -0.46 -12.02 -7.47
C GLY A 80 -0.45 -10.49 -7.40
N ALA A 81 0.70 -9.94 -6.99
CA ALA A 81 0.86 -8.54 -6.61
C ALA A 81 0.49 -7.54 -7.73
N VAL A 82 0.80 -7.86 -8.99
CA VAL A 82 0.52 -6.99 -10.15
C VAL A 82 -0.98 -6.73 -10.30
N ASP A 83 -1.78 -7.81 -10.35
CA ASP A 83 -3.22 -7.68 -10.51
C ASP A 83 -3.85 -7.07 -9.26
N SER A 84 -3.37 -7.49 -8.08
CA SER A 84 -3.91 -7.02 -6.80
C SER A 84 -3.72 -5.53 -6.60
N ASP A 85 -2.55 -4.99 -6.97
CA ASP A 85 -2.29 -3.55 -6.90
C ASP A 85 -3.13 -2.75 -7.90
N ALA A 86 -3.32 -3.28 -9.12
CA ALA A 86 -4.21 -2.65 -10.09
C ALA A 86 -5.66 -2.61 -9.58
N PHE A 87 -6.13 -3.71 -8.99
CA PHE A 87 -7.46 -3.76 -8.39
C PHE A 87 -7.61 -2.88 -7.14
N ALA A 88 -6.54 -2.67 -6.37
CA ALA A 88 -6.58 -1.73 -5.24
C ALA A 88 -6.88 -0.29 -5.71
N VAL A 89 -6.31 0.13 -6.85
CA VAL A 89 -6.62 1.43 -7.48
C VAL A 89 -8.06 1.47 -7.98
N GLU A 90 -8.50 0.45 -8.74
CA GLU A 90 -9.89 0.39 -9.21
C GLU A 90 -10.92 0.41 -8.08
N ASP A 91 -10.64 -0.28 -6.99
CA ASP A 91 -11.52 -0.35 -5.82
C ASP A 91 -11.56 1.00 -5.08
N PHE A 92 -10.42 1.69 -5.01
CA PHE A 92 -10.37 3.07 -4.52
C PHE A 92 -11.25 3.99 -5.37
N GLU A 93 -11.10 3.98 -6.69
CA GLU A 93 -11.88 4.85 -7.61
C GLU A 93 -13.39 4.58 -7.49
N LYS A 94 -13.78 3.30 -7.47
CA LYS A 94 -15.19 2.90 -7.29
C LYS A 94 -15.74 3.34 -5.94
N TRP A 95 -14.98 3.13 -4.87
CA TRP A 95 -15.39 3.52 -3.54
C TRP A 95 -15.52 5.04 -3.42
N GLN A 96 -14.53 5.80 -3.88
CA GLN A 96 -14.55 7.25 -3.81
C GLN A 96 -15.73 7.83 -4.61
N SER A 97 -16.00 7.28 -5.82
CA SER A 97 -17.16 7.69 -6.65
C SER A 97 -18.51 7.39 -5.99
N SER A 98 -18.57 6.43 -5.07
CA SER A 98 -19.79 6.07 -4.35
C SER A 98 -20.09 6.97 -3.16
N LEU A 99 -19.14 7.80 -2.74
CA LEU A 99 -19.32 8.72 -1.63
C LEU A 99 -20.30 9.85 -2.00
N LYS A 100 -20.99 10.36 -0.99
CA LYS A 100 -21.86 11.52 -1.19
C LYS A 100 -21.02 12.73 -1.58
N PRO A 101 -21.49 13.60 -2.49
CA PRO A 101 -20.81 14.85 -2.79
C PRO A 101 -20.48 15.65 -1.54
N GLY A 102 -19.24 16.14 -1.44
CA GLY A 102 -18.76 16.90 -0.27
C GLY A 102 -18.37 16.04 0.95
N SER A 103 -18.45 14.71 0.86
CA SER A 103 -17.92 13.86 1.92
C SER A 103 -16.42 14.03 2.08
N ARG A 104 -15.97 14.21 3.31
CA ARG A 104 -14.54 14.11 3.64
C ARG A 104 -14.14 12.65 3.68
N PHE A 105 -13.00 12.31 3.10
CA PHE A 105 -12.52 10.94 3.09
C PHE A 105 -11.05 10.83 3.46
N PHE A 106 -10.67 9.66 3.93
CA PHE A 106 -9.30 9.19 4.07
C PHE A 106 -9.19 7.85 3.35
N SER A 107 -8.20 7.71 2.51
CA SER A 107 -7.87 6.43 1.88
C SER A 107 -6.43 6.03 2.15
N PHE A 108 -6.21 4.75 2.39
CA PHE A 108 -4.89 4.13 2.45
C PHE A 108 -4.80 3.08 1.35
N ILE A 109 -3.90 3.30 0.40
CA ILE A 109 -3.65 2.38 -0.71
C ILE A 109 -2.28 1.75 -0.46
N PHE A 110 -2.23 0.44 -0.34
CA PHE A 110 -1.04 -0.33 -0.01
C PHE A 110 -0.67 -1.25 -1.16
N PHE A 111 0.44 -0.96 -1.83
CA PHE A 111 0.94 -1.74 -2.96
C PHE A 111 1.92 -2.83 -2.51
N ASP A 112 1.85 -3.99 -3.17
CA ASP A 112 2.69 -5.17 -2.92
C ASP A 112 3.68 -5.48 -4.07
N SER A 113 3.48 -4.93 -5.25
CA SER A 113 4.29 -5.21 -6.44
C SER A 113 5.78 -4.92 -6.23
N VAL A 114 6.11 -3.87 -5.48
CA VAL A 114 7.51 -3.50 -5.20
C VAL A 114 8.16 -4.52 -4.27
N HIS A 115 7.42 -4.99 -3.25
CA HIS A 115 7.88 -6.04 -2.34
C HIS A 115 8.07 -7.38 -3.06
N ALA A 116 7.15 -7.70 -3.96
CA ALA A 116 7.20 -8.92 -4.77
C ALA A 116 8.14 -8.84 -5.99
N TYR A 117 8.78 -7.67 -6.21
CA TYR A 117 9.61 -7.41 -7.40
C TYR A 117 8.86 -7.73 -8.70
N SER A 118 7.58 -7.45 -8.75
CA SER A 118 6.66 -7.83 -9.82
C SER A 118 6.17 -6.63 -10.60
N PHE A 119 6.03 -6.79 -11.91
CA PHE A 119 5.51 -5.79 -12.83
C PHE A 119 4.93 -6.49 -14.06
N PRO A 120 4.00 -5.85 -14.80
CA PRO A 120 3.48 -6.40 -16.04
C PRO A 120 4.59 -6.55 -17.09
N LYS A 121 4.59 -7.66 -17.84
CA LYS A 121 5.52 -7.87 -18.96
C LYS A 121 5.10 -7.04 -20.18
N GLU A 122 5.28 -5.73 -20.05
CA GLU A 122 4.98 -4.75 -21.08
C GLU A 122 6.19 -3.83 -21.25
N SER A 123 6.49 -3.43 -22.51
CA SER A 123 7.68 -2.64 -22.83
C SER A 123 7.82 -1.35 -22.02
N LYS A 124 6.70 -0.73 -21.63
CA LYS A 124 6.70 0.50 -20.81
C LYS A 124 7.23 0.30 -19.39
N TYR A 125 7.21 -0.94 -18.86
CA TYR A 125 7.75 -1.29 -17.55
C TYR A 125 9.09 -2.01 -17.62
N GLU A 126 9.41 -2.67 -18.72
CA GLU A 126 10.68 -3.39 -18.93
C GLU A 126 11.81 -2.46 -19.39
N VAL A 127 12.05 -1.37 -18.67
CA VAL A 127 13.02 -0.33 -19.03
C VAL A 127 14.43 -0.69 -18.59
N PHE A 128 14.57 -1.22 -17.38
CA PHE A 128 15.87 -1.57 -16.81
C PHE A 128 16.21 -3.01 -17.18
N LYS A 129 17.28 -3.18 -17.96
CA LYS A 129 17.73 -4.48 -18.50
C LYS A 129 19.26 -4.62 -18.39
N PRO A 130 19.79 -5.84 -18.30
CA PRO A 130 19.04 -7.09 -18.10
C PRO A 130 18.42 -7.16 -16.71
N TYR A 131 17.32 -7.92 -16.55
CA TYR A 131 16.74 -8.17 -15.24
C TYR A 131 16.46 -9.67 -15.06
N TRP A 132 16.42 -10.13 -13.80
CA TRP A 132 16.06 -11.51 -13.49
C TRP A 132 14.64 -11.84 -13.90
N GLY A 133 14.45 -13.00 -14.53
CA GLY A 133 13.13 -13.51 -14.91
C GLY A 133 12.26 -13.88 -13.70
N SER A 134 12.87 -14.37 -12.62
CA SER A 134 12.25 -14.66 -11.33
C SER A 134 13.21 -14.34 -10.20
N ILE A 135 12.67 -14.09 -9.00
CA ILE A 135 13.50 -13.88 -7.82
C ILE A 135 13.75 -15.21 -7.12
N ASN A 136 15.02 -15.52 -6.90
CA ASN A 136 15.46 -16.63 -6.06
C ASN A 136 16.47 -16.10 -5.03
N HIS A 137 16.01 -15.81 -3.83
CA HIS A 137 16.88 -15.28 -2.77
C HIS A 137 17.98 -16.25 -2.33
N MET A 138 17.84 -17.55 -2.62
CA MET A 138 18.87 -18.55 -2.29
C MET A 138 20.13 -18.44 -3.17
N GLU A 139 20.03 -17.76 -4.29
CA GLU A 139 21.16 -17.51 -5.19
C GLU A 139 21.99 -16.28 -4.79
N LEU A 140 21.47 -15.45 -3.87
CA LEU A 140 22.17 -14.26 -3.40
C LEU A 140 23.36 -14.66 -2.52
N ASN A 141 24.55 -14.23 -2.91
CA ASN A 141 25.79 -14.40 -2.16
C ASN A 141 26.75 -13.25 -2.45
N ASN A 142 27.89 -13.21 -1.78
CA ASN A 142 28.85 -12.10 -1.90
C ASN A 142 29.50 -11.97 -3.29
N SER A 143 29.43 -12.98 -4.12
CA SER A 143 29.95 -12.98 -5.50
C SER A 143 28.85 -12.71 -6.54
N PHE A 144 27.62 -12.51 -6.10
CA PHE A 144 26.48 -12.30 -6.96
C PHE A 144 26.49 -10.88 -7.56
N ASP A 145 26.29 -10.77 -8.88
CA ASP A 145 26.07 -9.45 -9.51
C ASP A 145 24.65 -8.93 -9.19
N PRO A 146 24.53 -7.87 -8.38
CA PRO A 146 23.21 -7.35 -7.99
C PRO A 146 22.50 -6.57 -9.11
N ALA A 147 23.17 -6.27 -10.23
CA ALA A 147 22.62 -5.38 -11.25
C ALA A 147 21.30 -5.90 -11.87
N PRO A 148 21.19 -7.20 -12.27
CA PRO A 148 19.91 -7.70 -12.80
C PRO A 148 18.80 -7.78 -11.76
N TYR A 149 19.14 -8.02 -10.50
CA TYR A 149 18.20 -8.00 -9.38
C TYR A 149 17.66 -6.57 -9.15
N LEU A 150 18.57 -5.60 -9.08
CA LEU A 150 18.22 -4.19 -8.93
C LEU A 150 17.41 -3.67 -10.13
N ALA A 151 17.73 -4.11 -11.35
CA ALA A 151 16.96 -3.75 -12.54
C ALA A 151 15.51 -4.25 -12.43
N ARG A 152 15.29 -5.46 -11.92
CA ARG A 152 13.94 -5.99 -11.68
C ARG A 152 13.19 -5.17 -10.63
N TYR A 153 13.83 -4.82 -9.53
CA TYR A 153 13.28 -3.91 -8.50
C TYR A 153 12.87 -2.56 -9.10
N LYS A 154 13.75 -1.92 -9.88
CA LYS A 154 13.46 -0.64 -10.53
C LYS A 154 12.25 -0.71 -11.49
N ASN A 155 12.08 -1.82 -12.18
CA ASN A 155 10.90 -2.04 -13.03
C ASN A 155 9.61 -2.15 -12.20
N SER A 156 9.65 -2.81 -11.03
CA SER A 156 8.48 -2.87 -10.15
C SER A 156 8.15 -1.52 -9.50
N VAL A 157 9.16 -0.72 -9.15
CA VAL A 157 8.97 0.67 -8.70
C VAL A 157 8.31 1.51 -9.79
N ARG A 158 8.76 1.38 -11.04
CA ARG A 158 8.14 2.07 -12.20
C ARG A 158 6.66 1.69 -12.38
N TYR A 159 6.31 0.43 -12.12
CA TYR A 159 4.92 0.02 -12.14
C TYR A 159 4.10 0.66 -11.02
N ALA A 160 4.59 0.63 -9.79
CA ALA A 160 3.92 1.28 -8.66
C ALA A 160 3.77 2.80 -8.87
N ASP A 161 4.80 3.46 -9.40
CA ASP A 161 4.75 4.89 -9.79
C ASP A 161 3.62 5.17 -10.79
N ASN A 162 3.45 4.30 -11.79
CA ASN A 162 2.33 4.43 -12.75
C ASN A 162 0.96 4.22 -12.08
N LEU A 163 0.84 3.36 -11.08
CA LEU A 163 -0.40 3.20 -10.31
C LEU A 163 -0.68 4.44 -9.45
N ILE A 164 0.34 5.02 -8.83
CA ILE A 164 0.23 6.29 -8.10
C ILE A 164 -0.25 7.40 -9.05
N GLN A 165 0.34 7.49 -10.25
CA GLN A 165 -0.07 8.47 -11.25
C GLN A 165 -1.56 8.33 -11.60
N LYS A 166 -2.08 7.10 -11.77
CA LYS A 166 -3.51 6.89 -12.02
C LYS A 166 -4.39 7.43 -10.88
N VAL A 167 -3.98 7.23 -9.63
CA VAL A 167 -4.70 7.80 -8.48
C VAL A 167 -4.69 9.33 -8.54
N LEU A 168 -3.56 9.94 -8.85
CA LEU A 168 -3.45 11.40 -8.98
C LEU A 168 -4.30 11.94 -10.14
N ASP A 169 -4.22 11.31 -11.31
CA ASP A 169 -5.02 11.66 -12.49
C ASP A 169 -6.52 11.58 -12.18
N TYR A 170 -6.94 10.53 -11.47
CA TYR A 170 -8.33 10.37 -11.03
C TYR A 170 -8.76 11.51 -10.08
N LEU A 171 -7.93 11.84 -9.09
CA LEU A 171 -8.24 12.94 -8.15
C LEU A 171 -8.31 14.28 -8.88
N GLU A 172 -7.43 14.51 -9.86
CA GLU A 172 -7.45 15.73 -10.70
C GLU A 172 -8.70 15.79 -11.57
N GLU A 173 -9.07 14.70 -12.25
CA GLU A 173 -10.30 14.59 -13.05
C GLU A 173 -11.56 14.89 -12.23
N LYS A 174 -11.57 14.47 -10.97
CA LYS A 174 -12.68 14.71 -10.02
C LYS A 174 -12.60 16.07 -9.33
N HIS A 175 -11.62 16.90 -9.65
CA HIS A 175 -11.36 18.18 -8.98
C HIS A 175 -11.17 18.06 -7.47
N LEU A 176 -10.57 16.94 -7.03
CA LEU A 176 -10.31 16.65 -5.61
C LEU A 176 -8.86 16.87 -5.21
N LEU A 177 -7.93 16.94 -6.17
CA LEU A 177 -6.50 16.96 -5.88
C LEU A 177 -6.08 18.19 -5.08
N ASP A 178 -6.62 19.36 -5.40
CA ASP A 178 -6.31 20.62 -4.70
C ASP A 178 -6.79 20.66 -3.24
N GLU A 179 -7.79 19.82 -2.91
CA GLU A 179 -8.35 19.69 -1.56
C GLU A 179 -7.87 18.43 -0.82
N THR A 180 -6.94 17.68 -1.42
CA THR A 180 -6.45 16.40 -0.88
C THR A 180 -4.98 16.48 -0.50
N ILE A 181 -4.65 16.11 0.73
CA ILE A 181 -3.26 15.89 1.13
C ILE A 181 -2.86 14.48 0.69
N VAL A 182 -1.92 14.40 -0.24
CA VAL A 182 -1.35 13.13 -0.71
C VAL A 182 -0.02 12.87 -0.01
N VAL A 183 0.13 11.69 0.59
CA VAL A 183 1.38 11.23 1.22
C VAL A 183 1.82 9.94 0.53
N ILE A 184 3.05 9.94 0.04
CA ILE A 184 3.71 8.77 -0.58
C ILE A 184 4.89 8.39 0.30
N SER A 185 4.96 7.13 0.76
CA SER A 185 6.02 6.64 1.65
C SER A 185 6.48 5.23 1.31
#